data_ed314cea0dbb718ddc31e9bec7848491
#
_entry.id   ed314cea0dbb718ddc31e9bec7848491
#
_cell.length_a   1.000
_cell.length_b   1.000
_cell.length_c   1.000
_cell.angle_alpha   90.00
_cell.angle_beta   90.00
_cell.angle_gamma   90.00
#
_symmetry.space_group_name_H-M   'P 1'
#
loop_
_entity.id
_entity.type
_entity.pdbx_description
1 polymer ?
#
loop_
_entity_poly.entity_id
_entity_poly.type
_entity_poly.pdbx_seq_one_letter_code
_entity_poly.pdbx_strand_id
1 'polypeptide(L)'
;MLAAAAIVTNEQGALTKLLAIPVFLLAAVATTSLAVMLERRGRAALAWLLGLECVVLTGFLLTALIGAPLSDPNAASVTAASLLGLFAMGTQSATVRLLMRDVASTNVMTTNTTQIGLDASELVFAWQARRRAPADAAVAAAYAAARARFGALFAIMLGFLAGTAVGALAYVATGAWGLLLPLAIMYAILAWARARPQD
;
A
#
# COMPACT_ATOMS: atom_id res chain seq x y z
N MET A 1 13.23 12.62 -12.17
CA MET A 1 13.74 12.61 -13.55
C MET A 1 12.65 12.28 -14.58
N LEU A 2 11.90 11.17 -14.45
CA LEU A 2 10.87 10.79 -15.44
C LEU A 2 9.77 11.84 -15.67
N ALA A 3 9.27 12.51 -14.62
CA ALA A 3 8.24 13.54 -14.75
C ALA A 3 8.73 14.79 -15.51
N ALA A 4 9.99 15.19 -15.30
CA ALA A 4 10.59 16.32 -16.03
C ALA A 4 10.83 15.96 -17.51
N ALA A 5 11.28 14.74 -17.79
CA ALA A 5 11.44 14.25 -19.16
C ALA A 5 10.09 14.20 -19.89
N ALA A 6 9.02 13.73 -19.25
CA ALA A 6 7.68 13.66 -19.83
C ALA A 6 7.12 15.02 -20.24
N ILE A 7 7.44 16.09 -19.50
CA ILE A 7 7.04 17.47 -19.88
C ILE A 7 7.81 17.94 -21.13
N VAL A 8 9.10 17.66 -21.18
CA VAL A 8 9.97 18.11 -22.28
C VAL A 8 9.67 17.34 -23.58
N THR A 9 9.32 16.06 -23.47
CA THR A 9 9.01 15.20 -24.62
C THR A 9 7.55 15.22 -25.04
N ASN A 10 6.69 16.01 -24.36
CA ASN A 10 5.24 16.05 -24.57
C ASN A 10 4.58 14.67 -24.53
N GLU A 11 5.06 13.81 -23.61
CA GLU A 11 4.53 12.46 -23.44
C GLU A 11 3.08 12.46 -22.94
N GLN A 12 2.33 11.46 -23.42
CA GLN A 12 0.95 11.25 -22.95
C GLN A 12 0.91 10.99 -21.44
N GLY A 13 -0.05 11.63 -20.75
CA GLY A 13 -0.21 11.52 -19.30
C GLY A 13 0.84 12.29 -18.48
N ALA A 14 1.58 13.25 -19.07
CA ALA A 14 2.59 14.05 -18.37
C ALA A 14 2.03 14.77 -17.15
N LEU A 15 0.80 15.30 -17.24
CA LEU A 15 0.12 15.98 -16.14
C LEU A 15 -0.09 15.04 -14.93
N THR A 16 -0.56 13.83 -15.17
CA THR A 16 -0.77 12.82 -14.11
C THR A 16 0.56 12.45 -13.44
N LYS A 17 1.62 12.27 -14.21
CA LYS A 17 2.97 11.96 -13.68
C LYS A 17 3.50 13.11 -12.83
N LEU A 18 3.28 14.35 -13.24
CA LEU A 18 3.72 15.55 -12.50
C LEU A 18 2.95 15.70 -11.18
N LEU A 19 1.64 15.49 -11.20
CA LEU A 19 0.78 15.64 -10.03
C LEU A 19 0.84 14.45 -9.07
N ALA A 20 1.47 13.34 -9.44
CA ALA A 20 1.52 12.12 -8.63
C ALA A 20 2.09 12.37 -7.23
N ILE A 21 3.25 13.04 -7.13
CA ILE A 21 3.90 13.32 -5.84
C ILE A 21 3.10 14.33 -5.00
N PRO A 22 2.68 15.50 -5.53
CA PRO A 22 1.84 16.44 -4.81
C PRO A 22 0.54 15.83 -4.28
N VAL A 23 -0.17 15.04 -5.08
CA VAL A 23 -1.43 14.40 -4.69
C VAL A 23 -1.21 13.34 -3.61
N PHE A 24 -0.17 12.52 -3.74
CA PHE A 24 0.20 11.55 -2.72
C PHE A 24 0.55 12.24 -1.38
N LEU A 25 1.32 13.32 -1.43
CA LEU A 25 1.67 14.10 -0.25
C LEU A 25 0.44 14.75 0.39
N LEU A 26 -0.45 15.32 -0.43
CA LEU A 26 -1.71 15.90 0.04
C LEU A 26 -2.57 14.85 0.77
N ALA A 27 -2.68 13.65 0.19
CA ALA A 27 -3.40 12.54 0.82
C ALA A 27 -2.80 12.16 2.18
N ALA A 28 -1.46 12.06 2.26
CA ALA A 28 -0.78 11.74 3.52
C ALA A 28 -1.00 12.83 4.58
N VAL A 29 -0.91 14.10 4.21
CA VAL A 29 -1.18 15.24 5.11
C VAL A 29 -2.64 15.25 5.56
N ALA A 30 -3.59 15.10 4.64
CA ALA A 30 -5.01 15.06 4.97
C ALA A 30 -5.35 13.91 5.92
N THR A 31 -4.83 12.71 5.64
CA THR A 31 -5.02 11.52 6.48
C THR A 31 -4.44 11.71 7.88
N THR A 32 -3.22 12.22 7.97
CA THR A 32 -2.56 12.49 9.26
C THR A 32 -3.31 13.55 10.05
N SER A 33 -3.73 14.63 9.40
CA SER A 33 -4.51 15.69 10.04
C SER A 33 -5.85 15.17 10.57
N LEU A 34 -6.53 14.33 9.79
CA LEU A 34 -7.78 13.70 10.21
C LEU A 34 -7.55 12.76 11.42
N ALA A 35 -6.49 11.95 11.40
CA ALA A 35 -6.14 11.06 12.51
C ALA A 35 -5.93 11.86 13.82
N VAL A 36 -5.09 12.89 13.77
CA VAL A 36 -4.81 13.75 14.94
C VAL A 36 -6.08 14.45 15.45
N MET A 37 -6.95 14.91 14.53
CA MET A 37 -8.20 15.55 14.91
C MET A 37 -9.16 14.57 15.60
N LEU A 38 -9.24 13.32 15.13
CA LEU A 38 -10.07 12.29 15.72
C LEU A 38 -9.54 11.86 17.10
N GLU A 39 -8.24 11.65 17.23
CA GLU A 39 -7.58 11.34 18.51
C GLU A 39 -7.83 12.42 19.55
N ARG A 40 -7.70 13.70 19.17
CA ARG A 40 -8.02 14.83 20.06
C ARG A 40 -9.48 14.86 20.52
N ARG A 41 -10.39 14.25 19.77
CA ARG A 41 -11.81 14.11 20.10
C ARG A 41 -12.14 12.80 20.82
N GLY A 42 -11.13 12.00 21.20
CA GLY A 42 -11.32 10.68 21.82
C GLY A 42 -11.97 9.65 20.94
N ARG A 43 -11.86 9.79 19.62
CA ARG A 43 -12.42 8.85 18.64
C ARG A 43 -11.31 7.97 18.07
N ALA A 44 -11.58 6.67 17.95
CA ALA A 44 -10.66 5.76 17.28
C ALA A 44 -10.53 6.09 15.80
N ALA A 45 -9.31 6.44 15.36
CA ALA A 45 -9.05 6.93 14.02
C ALA A 45 -9.24 5.86 12.94
N LEU A 46 -8.96 4.56 13.23
CA LEU A 46 -8.90 3.49 12.22
C LEU A 46 -10.15 3.40 11.34
N ALA A 47 -11.34 3.31 11.95
CA ALA A 47 -12.58 3.15 11.19
C ALA A 47 -12.91 4.37 10.31
N TRP A 48 -12.52 5.57 10.74
CA TRP A 48 -12.71 6.79 9.96
C TRP A 48 -11.73 6.89 8.79
N LEU A 49 -10.47 6.51 8.99
CA LEU A 49 -9.46 6.51 7.93
C LEU A 49 -9.76 5.45 6.87
N LEU A 50 -10.19 4.24 7.28
CA LEU A 50 -10.68 3.21 6.36
C LEU A 50 -11.94 3.68 5.62
N GLY A 51 -12.84 4.41 6.29
CA GLY A 51 -14.01 5.02 5.65
C GLY A 51 -13.62 6.04 4.58
N LEU A 52 -12.66 6.92 4.87
CA LEU A 52 -12.11 7.85 3.89
C LEU A 52 -11.55 7.11 2.66
N GLU A 53 -10.75 6.07 2.90
CA GLU A 53 -10.18 5.24 1.83
C GLU A 53 -11.26 4.57 0.97
N CYS A 54 -12.31 4.01 1.59
CA CYS A 54 -13.45 3.44 0.87
C CYS A 54 -14.15 4.48 -0.01
N VAL A 55 -14.37 5.71 0.48
CA VAL A 55 -14.99 6.80 -0.30
C VAL A 55 -14.12 7.17 -1.50
N VAL A 56 -12.82 7.33 -1.31
CA VAL A 56 -11.88 7.68 -2.38
C VAL A 56 -11.79 6.56 -3.42
N LEU A 57 -11.71 5.29 -2.99
CA LEU A 57 -11.69 4.14 -3.90
C LEU A 57 -13.01 3.99 -4.67
N THR A 58 -14.15 4.31 -4.05
CA THR A 58 -15.44 4.35 -4.75
C THR A 58 -15.44 5.44 -5.82
N GLY A 59 -14.93 6.63 -5.51
CA GLY A 59 -14.76 7.71 -6.49
C GLY A 59 -13.82 7.30 -7.62
N PHE A 60 -12.72 6.61 -7.32
CA PHE A 60 -11.81 6.04 -8.31
C PHE A 60 -12.54 5.06 -9.25
N LEU A 61 -13.28 4.10 -8.70
CA LEU A 61 -14.06 3.14 -9.50
C LEU A 61 -15.07 3.86 -10.40
N LEU A 62 -15.86 4.79 -9.86
CA LEU A 62 -16.87 5.52 -10.62
C LEU A 62 -16.24 6.32 -11.78
N THR A 63 -15.14 7.05 -11.53
CA THR A 63 -14.44 7.80 -12.57
C THR A 63 -13.82 6.89 -13.62
N ALA A 64 -13.31 5.73 -13.22
CA ALA A 64 -12.77 4.73 -14.14
C ALA A 64 -13.87 4.11 -15.02
N LEU A 65 -15.05 3.84 -14.46
CA LEU A 65 -16.18 3.31 -15.23
C LEU A 65 -16.78 4.34 -16.20
N ILE A 66 -16.92 5.60 -15.78
CA ILE A 66 -17.40 6.69 -16.64
C ILE A 66 -16.41 6.97 -17.79
N GLY A 67 -15.12 6.85 -17.53
CA GLY A 67 -14.06 7.08 -18.52
C GLY A 67 -13.73 5.87 -19.41
N ALA A 68 -14.39 4.75 -19.19
CA ALA A 68 -14.09 3.55 -19.98
C ALA A 68 -14.55 3.68 -21.45
N PRO A 69 -13.75 3.17 -22.42
CA PRO A 69 -12.44 2.54 -22.25
C PRO A 69 -11.34 3.57 -21.94
N LEU A 70 -10.44 3.25 -20.99
CA LEU A 70 -9.34 4.12 -20.53
C LEU A 70 -8.18 4.15 -21.55
N SER A 71 -8.49 4.42 -22.80
CA SER A 71 -7.56 4.35 -23.94
C SER A 71 -6.77 5.63 -24.18
N ASP A 72 -7.30 6.78 -23.76
CA ASP A 72 -6.61 8.07 -23.90
C ASP A 72 -6.03 8.53 -22.55
N PRO A 73 -4.69 8.48 -22.38
CA PRO A 73 -4.02 8.90 -21.14
C PRO A 73 -4.21 10.38 -20.79
N ASN A 74 -4.62 11.21 -21.74
CA ASN A 74 -4.84 12.64 -21.55
C ASN A 74 -6.31 12.99 -21.27
N ALA A 75 -7.23 12.02 -21.36
CA ALA A 75 -8.62 12.24 -21.04
C ALA A 75 -8.79 12.69 -19.57
N ALA A 76 -9.65 13.66 -19.34
CA ALA A 76 -9.90 14.19 -18.00
C ALA A 76 -10.37 13.11 -17.03
N SER A 77 -11.17 12.14 -17.48
CA SER A 77 -11.62 10.99 -16.69
C SER A 77 -10.47 10.08 -16.28
N VAL A 78 -9.53 9.80 -17.19
CA VAL A 78 -8.34 8.98 -16.90
C VAL A 78 -7.42 9.70 -15.91
N THR A 79 -7.20 11.00 -16.10
CA THR A 79 -6.44 11.83 -15.18
C THR A 79 -7.10 11.85 -13.80
N ALA A 80 -8.41 12.11 -13.72
CA ALA A 80 -9.14 12.12 -12.46
C ALA A 80 -9.12 10.76 -11.74
N ALA A 81 -9.35 9.67 -12.46
CA ALA A 81 -9.24 8.31 -11.91
C ALA A 81 -7.84 8.05 -11.36
N SER A 82 -6.79 8.38 -12.13
CA SER A 82 -5.39 8.18 -11.70
C SER A 82 -5.06 8.99 -10.44
N LEU A 83 -5.51 10.24 -10.35
CA LEU A 83 -5.28 11.07 -9.16
C LEU A 83 -6.05 10.57 -7.94
N LEU A 84 -7.27 10.07 -8.10
CA LEU A 84 -8.02 9.42 -7.01
C LEU A 84 -7.36 8.12 -6.55
N GLY A 85 -6.85 7.30 -7.47
CA GLY A 85 -6.07 6.12 -7.13
C GLY A 85 -4.80 6.47 -6.34
N LEU A 86 -4.05 7.49 -6.77
CA LEU A 86 -2.88 7.99 -6.06
C LEU A 86 -3.23 8.54 -4.67
N PHE A 87 -4.35 9.24 -4.54
CA PHE A 87 -4.84 9.74 -3.26
C PHE A 87 -5.21 8.58 -2.33
N ALA A 88 -5.90 7.55 -2.81
CA ALA A 88 -6.22 6.35 -2.05
C ALA A 88 -4.95 5.64 -1.53
N MET A 89 -3.94 5.47 -2.40
CA MET A 89 -2.65 4.88 -2.02
C MET A 89 -1.91 5.73 -0.97
N GLY A 90 -1.97 7.06 -1.08
CA GLY A 90 -1.39 7.97 -0.09
C GLY A 90 -2.10 7.86 1.27
N THR A 91 -3.44 7.78 1.27
CA THR A 91 -4.26 7.55 2.46
C THR A 91 -3.91 6.22 3.12
N GLN A 92 -3.88 5.13 2.35
CA GLN A 92 -3.51 3.80 2.85
C GLN A 92 -2.10 3.80 3.47
N SER A 93 -1.13 4.39 2.77
CA SER A 93 0.25 4.48 3.25
C SER A 93 0.35 5.21 4.59
N ALA A 94 -0.34 6.35 4.72
CA ALA A 94 -0.37 7.12 5.95
C ALA A 94 -1.08 6.35 7.07
N THR A 95 -2.22 5.70 6.79
CA THR A 95 -2.98 4.90 7.76
C THR A 95 -2.13 3.77 8.33
N VAL A 96 -1.45 3.00 7.47
CA VAL A 96 -0.56 1.90 7.91
C VAL A 96 0.57 2.43 8.78
N ARG A 97 1.23 3.53 8.39
CA ARG A 97 2.34 4.11 9.17
C ARG A 97 1.91 4.69 10.51
N LEU A 98 0.70 5.25 10.59
CA LEU A 98 0.18 5.85 11.83
C LEU A 98 -0.30 4.81 12.83
N LEU A 99 -1.03 3.80 12.34
CA LEU A 99 -1.78 2.88 13.19
C LEU A 99 -1.16 1.48 13.29
N MET A 100 -0.25 1.12 12.37
CA MET A 100 0.38 -0.20 12.29
C MET A 100 1.91 -0.04 12.23
N ARG A 101 2.49 0.59 13.25
CA ARG A 101 3.93 0.96 13.29
C ARG A 101 4.87 -0.24 13.13
N ASP A 102 4.43 -1.43 13.54
CA ASP A 102 5.20 -2.68 13.48
C ASP A 102 5.02 -3.44 12.15
N VAL A 103 4.17 -2.94 11.25
CA VAL A 103 3.93 -3.57 9.94
C VAL A 103 4.72 -2.84 8.85
N ALA A 104 5.51 -3.59 8.09
CA ALA A 104 6.23 -3.03 6.95
C ALA A 104 5.24 -2.48 5.91
N SER A 105 5.45 -1.23 5.50
CA SER A 105 4.60 -0.60 4.48
C SER A 105 4.87 -1.20 3.11
N THR A 106 3.82 -1.67 2.43
CA THR A 106 3.90 -2.20 1.07
C THR A 106 4.25 -1.15 0.02
N ASN A 107 4.12 0.13 0.36
CA ASN A 107 4.35 1.24 -0.58
C ASN A 107 5.84 1.59 -0.78
N VAL A 108 6.74 1.04 0.03
CA VAL A 108 8.18 1.30 -0.06
C VAL A 108 8.89 0.07 -0.62
N MET A 109 8.59 -0.26 -1.89
CA MET A 109 9.10 -1.46 -2.55
C MET A 109 10.63 -1.56 -2.52
N THR A 110 11.34 -0.48 -2.84
CA THR A 110 12.80 -0.49 -2.87
C THR A 110 13.39 -0.78 -1.49
N THR A 111 12.87 -0.12 -0.44
CA THR A 111 13.33 -0.35 0.94
C THR A 111 13.02 -1.76 1.40
N ASN A 112 11.81 -2.26 1.13
CA ASN A 112 11.42 -3.62 1.52
C ASN A 112 12.24 -4.67 0.76
N THR A 113 12.52 -4.46 -0.53
CA THR A 113 13.37 -5.37 -1.33
C THR A 113 14.80 -5.41 -0.80
N THR A 114 15.37 -4.25 -0.47
CA THR A 114 16.69 -4.17 0.15
C THR A 114 16.72 -4.87 1.51
N GLN A 115 15.68 -4.63 2.34
CA GLN A 115 15.55 -5.24 3.65
C GLN A 115 15.43 -6.77 3.58
N ILE A 116 14.66 -7.30 2.60
CA ILE A 116 14.61 -8.77 2.36
C ILE A 116 16.01 -9.32 2.06
N GLY A 117 16.81 -8.62 1.25
CA GLY A 117 18.19 -9.03 0.96
C GLY A 117 19.07 -9.07 2.21
N LEU A 118 18.94 -8.04 3.06
CA LEU A 118 19.67 -7.98 4.33
C LEU A 118 19.22 -9.09 5.29
N ASP A 119 17.93 -9.23 5.50
CA ASP A 119 17.36 -10.25 6.40
C ASP A 119 17.65 -11.68 5.91
N ALA A 120 17.66 -11.91 4.60
CA ALA A 120 18.08 -13.20 4.02
C ALA A 120 19.55 -13.51 4.33
N SER A 121 20.41 -12.51 4.20
CA SER A 121 21.84 -12.65 4.51
C SER A 121 22.04 -12.95 6.00
N GLU A 122 21.38 -12.19 6.89
CA GLU A 122 21.41 -12.43 8.33
C GLU A 122 20.89 -13.84 8.69
N LEU A 123 19.81 -14.28 8.05
CA LEU A 123 19.26 -15.62 8.27
C LEU A 123 20.26 -16.71 7.88
N VAL A 124 20.97 -16.56 6.75
CA VAL A 124 22.02 -17.51 6.32
C VAL A 124 23.17 -17.55 7.33
N PHE A 125 23.65 -16.40 7.79
CA PHE A 125 24.72 -16.37 8.79
C PHE A 125 24.29 -16.94 10.14
N ALA A 126 23.10 -16.61 10.61
CA ALA A 126 22.54 -17.17 11.85
C ALA A 126 22.31 -18.70 11.75
N TRP A 127 21.89 -19.20 10.60
CA TRP A 127 21.78 -20.63 10.35
C TRP A 127 23.15 -21.35 10.37
N GLN A 128 24.19 -20.74 9.76
CA GLN A 128 25.55 -21.28 9.81
C GLN A 128 26.10 -21.30 11.24
N ALA A 129 25.89 -20.22 12.02
CA ALA A 129 26.27 -20.16 13.43
C ALA A 129 25.58 -21.25 14.25
N ARG A 130 24.27 -21.44 14.02
CA ARG A 130 23.50 -22.50 14.71
C ARG A 130 24.01 -23.91 14.39
N ARG A 131 24.45 -24.15 13.16
CA ARG A 131 25.09 -25.43 12.79
C ARG A 131 26.41 -25.69 13.50
N ARG A 132 27.18 -24.61 13.78
CA ARG A 132 28.47 -24.71 14.45
C ARG A 132 28.36 -24.84 15.97
N ALA A 133 27.35 -24.24 16.57
CA ALA A 133 27.08 -24.24 18.01
C ALA A 133 25.61 -24.57 18.32
N PRO A 134 25.17 -25.82 18.09
CA PRO A 134 23.75 -26.19 18.19
C PRO A 134 23.19 -26.15 19.63
N ALA A 135 24.07 -26.26 20.65
CA ALA A 135 23.68 -26.24 22.07
C ALA A 135 23.64 -24.83 22.66
N ASP A 136 24.11 -23.80 21.92
CA ASP A 136 24.12 -22.42 22.41
C ASP A 136 22.74 -21.79 22.29
N ALA A 137 22.14 -21.47 23.43
CA ALA A 137 20.82 -20.85 23.51
C ALA A 137 20.78 -19.45 22.89
N ALA A 138 21.86 -18.67 22.99
CA ALA A 138 21.92 -17.34 22.38
C ALA A 138 21.94 -17.42 20.86
N VAL A 139 22.68 -18.36 20.28
CA VAL A 139 22.73 -18.63 18.85
C VAL A 139 21.35 -19.12 18.34
N ALA A 140 20.68 -19.98 19.10
CA ALA A 140 19.35 -20.46 18.77
C ALA A 140 18.30 -19.32 18.77
N ALA A 141 18.37 -18.41 19.74
CA ALA A 141 17.50 -17.23 19.82
C ALA A 141 17.76 -16.26 18.68
N ALA A 142 19.03 -15.99 18.32
CA ALA A 142 19.39 -15.14 17.20
C ALA A 142 18.85 -15.68 15.86
N TYR A 143 18.97 -16.99 15.63
CA TYR A 143 18.41 -17.64 14.45
C TYR A 143 16.87 -17.53 14.39
N ALA A 144 16.19 -17.77 15.53
CA ALA A 144 14.74 -17.66 15.59
C ALA A 144 14.27 -16.23 15.29
N ALA A 145 14.95 -15.22 15.82
CA ALA A 145 14.67 -13.82 15.55
C ALA A 145 14.88 -13.43 14.07
N ALA A 146 16.01 -13.83 13.48
CA ALA A 146 16.30 -13.59 12.06
C ALA A 146 15.25 -14.26 11.15
N ARG A 147 14.88 -15.51 11.45
CA ARG A 147 13.84 -16.24 10.72
C ARG A 147 12.47 -15.57 10.82
N ALA A 148 12.11 -15.07 11.99
CA ALA A 148 10.83 -14.38 12.19
C ALA A 148 10.75 -13.08 11.38
N ARG A 149 11.83 -12.24 11.40
CA ARG A 149 11.89 -11.00 10.63
C ARG A 149 11.80 -11.26 9.12
N PHE A 150 12.66 -12.15 8.62
CA PHE A 150 12.65 -12.53 7.20
C PHE A 150 11.28 -13.08 6.78
N GLY A 151 10.71 -14.00 7.56
CA GLY A 151 9.42 -14.63 7.25
C GLY A 151 8.27 -13.63 7.19
N ALA A 152 8.22 -12.67 8.11
CA ALA A 152 7.20 -11.63 8.12
C ALA A 152 7.28 -10.72 6.87
N LEU A 153 8.48 -10.24 6.55
CA LEU A 153 8.67 -9.36 5.39
C LEU A 153 8.47 -10.10 4.06
N PHE A 154 8.93 -11.35 3.98
CA PHE A 154 8.75 -12.20 2.81
C PHE A 154 7.26 -12.52 2.56
N ALA A 155 6.48 -12.78 3.61
CA ALA A 155 5.03 -12.99 3.49
C ALA A 155 4.32 -11.74 2.95
N ILE A 156 4.70 -10.53 3.40
CA ILE A 156 4.17 -9.27 2.88
C ILE A 156 4.50 -9.11 1.39
N MET A 157 5.73 -9.42 0.99
CA MET A 157 6.15 -9.35 -0.41
C MET A 157 5.38 -10.34 -1.30
N LEU A 158 5.21 -11.58 -0.83
CA LEU A 158 4.42 -12.59 -1.55
C LEU A 158 2.95 -12.16 -1.68
N GLY A 159 2.37 -11.63 -0.60
CA GLY A 159 1.01 -11.08 -0.61
C GLY A 159 0.86 -9.95 -1.62
N PHE A 160 1.84 -9.04 -1.69
CA PHE A 160 1.87 -7.97 -2.68
C PHE A 160 1.94 -8.50 -4.12
N LEU A 161 2.84 -9.43 -4.40
CA LEU A 161 2.98 -10.03 -5.74
C LEU A 161 1.71 -10.79 -6.15
N ALA A 162 1.14 -11.58 -5.24
CA ALA A 162 -0.10 -12.29 -5.48
C ALA A 162 -1.27 -11.32 -5.73
N GLY A 163 -1.40 -10.28 -4.91
CA GLY A 163 -2.42 -9.24 -5.08
C GLY A 163 -2.28 -8.50 -6.41
N THR A 164 -1.05 -8.17 -6.81
CA THR A 164 -0.76 -7.55 -8.11
C THR A 164 -1.17 -8.46 -9.27
N ALA A 165 -0.81 -9.74 -9.20
CA ALA A 165 -1.17 -10.72 -10.23
C ALA A 165 -2.69 -10.91 -10.35
N VAL A 166 -3.38 -11.07 -9.21
CA VAL A 166 -4.85 -11.19 -9.17
C VAL A 166 -5.52 -9.92 -9.70
N GLY A 167 -5.05 -8.74 -9.29
CA GLY A 167 -5.56 -7.46 -9.77
C GLY A 167 -5.37 -7.27 -11.28
N ALA A 168 -4.19 -7.63 -11.81
CA ALA A 168 -3.91 -7.57 -13.24
C ALA A 168 -4.82 -8.53 -14.03
N LEU A 169 -4.99 -9.77 -13.58
CA LEU A 169 -5.87 -10.75 -14.20
C LEU A 169 -7.34 -10.30 -14.16
N ALA A 170 -7.80 -9.76 -13.04
CA ALA A 170 -9.14 -9.21 -12.91
C ALA A 170 -9.36 -8.05 -13.90
N TYR A 171 -8.39 -7.13 -14.03
CA TYR A 171 -8.47 -6.03 -14.98
C TYR A 171 -8.51 -6.53 -16.44
N VAL A 172 -7.66 -7.49 -16.80
CA VAL A 172 -7.65 -8.07 -18.16
C VAL A 172 -8.98 -8.76 -18.48
N ALA A 173 -9.57 -9.45 -17.50
CA ALA A 173 -10.81 -10.19 -17.70
C ALA A 173 -12.07 -9.29 -17.72
N THR A 174 -12.10 -8.22 -16.92
CA THR A 174 -13.33 -7.44 -16.67
C THR A 174 -13.16 -5.94 -16.85
N GLY A 175 -11.98 -5.47 -17.28
CA GLY A 175 -11.67 -4.05 -17.41
C GLY A 175 -11.77 -3.32 -16.06
N ALA A 176 -12.35 -2.12 -16.07
CA ALA A 176 -12.50 -1.30 -14.87
C ALA A 176 -13.36 -1.97 -13.76
N TRP A 177 -14.21 -2.95 -14.10
CA TRP A 177 -14.96 -3.72 -13.09
C TRP A 177 -14.06 -4.55 -12.16
N GLY A 178 -12.84 -4.89 -12.59
CA GLY A 178 -11.85 -5.54 -11.73
C GLY A 178 -11.51 -4.78 -10.45
N LEU A 179 -11.75 -3.46 -10.43
CA LEU A 179 -11.58 -2.61 -9.24
C LEU A 179 -12.62 -2.88 -8.14
N LEU A 180 -13.70 -3.59 -8.43
CA LEU A 180 -14.66 -4.03 -7.40
C LEU A 180 -14.01 -4.97 -6.39
N LEU A 181 -13.04 -5.78 -6.79
CA LEU A 181 -12.39 -6.74 -5.90
C LEU A 181 -11.65 -6.04 -4.74
N PRO A 182 -10.68 -5.14 -4.98
CA PRO A 182 -10.03 -4.41 -3.89
C PRO A 182 -11.00 -3.54 -3.09
N LEU A 183 -12.01 -2.94 -3.75
CA LEU A 183 -13.02 -2.14 -3.08
C LEU A 183 -13.86 -2.98 -2.10
N ALA A 184 -14.30 -4.18 -2.50
CA ALA A 184 -15.05 -5.09 -1.65
C ALA A 184 -14.22 -5.54 -0.43
N ILE A 185 -12.93 -5.82 -0.63
CA ILE A 185 -12.01 -6.16 0.46
C ILE A 185 -11.91 -5.00 1.46
N MET A 186 -11.78 -3.76 0.98
CA MET A 186 -11.70 -2.58 1.85
C MET A 186 -12.98 -2.34 2.64
N TYR A 187 -14.15 -2.52 2.02
CA TYR A 187 -15.42 -2.46 2.75
C TYR A 187 -15.58 -3.57 3.79
N ALA A 188 -15.09 -4.78 3.52
CA ALA A 188 -15.08 -5.88 4.48
C ALA A 188 -14.16 -5.56 5.69
N ILE A 189 -12.97 -5.00 5.44
CA ILE A 189 -12.06 -4.55 6.50
C ILE A 189 -12.69 -3.42 7.32
N LEU A 190 -13.34 -2.46 6.68
CA LEU A 190 -14.05 -1.36 7.36
C LEU A 190 -15.18 -1.90 8.24
N ALA A 191 -15.99 -2.84 7.75
CA ALA A 191 -17.05 -3.46 8.52
C ALA A 191 -16.51 -4.20 9.74
N TRP A 192 -15.43 -4.96 9.55
CA TRP A 192 -14.75 -5.65 10.63
C TRP A 192 -14.15 -4.68 11.68
N ALA A 193 -13.52 -3.57 11.24
CA ALA A 193 -12.98 -2.56 12.14
C ALA A 193 -14.07 -1.85 12.97
N ARG A 194 -15.27 -1.67 12.40
CA ARG A 194 -16.43 -1.08 13.10
C ARG A 194 -17.10 -2.06 14.08
N ALA A 195 -17.02 -3.35 13.80
CA ALA A 195 -17.63 -4.38 14.66
C ALA A 195 -16.79 -4.70 15.91
N ARG A 196 -15.51 -4.27 15.96
CA ARG A 196 -14.67 -4.45 17.14
C ARG A 196 -15.00 -3.41 18.20
N PRO A 197 -15.15 -3.81 19.49
CA PRO A 197 -15.18 -2.86 20.58
C PRO A 197 -13.90 -2.02 20.53
N GLN A 198 -14.04 -0.72 20.67
CA GLN A 198 -12.91 0.20 20.75
C GLN A 198 -12.56 0.30 22.24
N ASP A 199 -11.69 -0.64 22.69
CA ASP A 199 -11.08 -0.56 24.03
C ASP A 199 -10.07 0.59 24.10
#